data_2a6ca16bf3c7893da75c9b86d7437d28
#
_entry.id   2a6ca16bf3c7893da75c9b86d7437d28
#
_cell.length_a   1.000
_cell.length_b   1.000
_cell.length_c   1.000
_cell.angle_alpha   90.00
_cell.angle_beta   90.00
_cell.angle_gamma   90.00
#
_symmetry.space_group_name_H-M   'P 1'
#
loop_
_entity.id
_entity.type
_entity.pdbx_description
1 polymer ?
#
loop_
_entity_poly.entity_id
_entity_poly.type
_entity_poly.pdbx_seq_one_letter_code
_entity_poly.pdbx_strand_id
1 'polypeptide(L)'
;MFGVLAHPVRRQLLERLAGGEQRVTDLAGPVTVSRSAVSQHLRLMRSVGVVTERRAGRERYYRLERDRLGEVENWLVRIDRFWERSLRRLGEHLDAHP
;
A
#
# COMPACT_ATOMS: atom_id res chain seq x y z
N MET A 1 2.05 -3.83 -8.59
CA MET A 1 2.10 -2.84 -7.49
C MET A 1 0.85 -2.87 -6.62
N PHE A 2 -0.34 -2.82 -7.21
CA PHE A 2 -1.59 -2.79 -6.44
C PHE A 2 -1.76 -4.03 -5.54
N GLY A 3 -1.44 -5.22 -6.02
CA GLY A 3 -1.52 -6.45 -5.21
C GLY A 3 -0.65 -6.42 -3.96
N VAL A 4 0.49 -5.73 -4.01
CA VAL A 4 1.37 -5.54 -2.86
C VAL A 4 0.66 -4.73 -1.77
N LEU A 5 -0.14 -3.76 -2.14
CA LEU A 5 -0.84 -2.87 -1.20
C LEU A 5 -2.17 -3.45 -0.69
N ALA A 6 -2.63 -4.56 -1.26
CA ALA A 6 -3.89 -5.18 -0.86
C ALA A 6 -3.80 -5.95 0.46
N HIS A 7 -2.59 -6.30 0.90
CA HIS A 7 -2.40 -7.06 2.14
C HIS A 7 -2.61 -6.17 3.37
N PRO A 8 -3.44 -6.60 4.35
CA PRO A 8 -3.74 -5.77 5.53
C PRO A 8 -2.52 -5.31 6.32
N VAL A 9 -1.52 -6.18 6.50
CA VAL A 9 -0.29 -5.86 7.23
C VAL A 9 0.50 -4.76 6.50
N ARG A 10 0.56 -4.83 5.17
CA ARG A 10 1.26 -3.81 4.38
C ARG A 10 0.58 -2.46 4.47
N ARG A 11 -0.76 -2.42 4.48
CA ARG A 11 -1.51 -1.18 4.69
C ARG A 11 -1.24 -0.58 6.05
N GLN A 12 -1.19 -1.41 7.11
CA GLN A 12 -0.84 -0.95 8.45
C GLN A 12 0.57 -0.35 8.50
N LEU A 13 1.53 -0.99 7.85
CA LEU A 13 2.90 -0.48 7.78
C LEU A 13 2.97 0.85 7.05
N LEU A 14 2.24 0.99 5.94
CA LEU A 14 2.19 2.25 5.19
C LEU A 14 1.55 3.37 6.02
N GLU A 15 0.48 3.09 6.74
CA GLU A 15 -0.16 4.05 7.63
C GLU A 15 0.81 4.56 8.70
N ARG A 16 1.59 3.66 9.28
CA ARG A 16 2.60 4.03 10.28
C ARG A 16 3.72 4.88 9.67
N LEU A 17 4.15 4.55 8.46
CA LEU A 17 5.19 5.30 7.74
C LEU A 17 4.68 6.66 7.24
N ALA A 18 3.37 6.85 7.16
CA ALA A 18 2.79 8.14 6.76
C ALA A 18 3.18 9.27 7.72
N GLY A 19 3.48 8.95 8.97
CA GLY A 19 3.95 9.92 9.97
C GLY A 19 5.42 10.28 9.85
N GLY A 20 6.19 9.61 8.99
CA GLY A 20 7.62 9.85 8.81
C GLY A 20 8.44 8.56 8.82
N GLU A 21 9.75 8.71 8.60
CA GLU A 21 10.70 7.60 8.63
C GLU A 21 10.67 6.88 9.98
N GLN A 22 10.72 5.55 9.97
CA GLN A 22 10.74 4.74 11.18
C GLN A 22 11.71 3.57 11.06
N ARG A 23 12.25 3.15 12.20
CA ARG A 23 13.07 1.95 12.29
C ARG A 23 12.23 0.69 12.12
N VAL A 24 12.83 -0.36 11.56
CA VAL A 24 12.15 -1.65 11.38
C VAL A 24 11.65 -2.20 12.73
N THR A 25 12.46 -2.07 13.79
CA THR A 25 12.10 -2.54 15.12
C THR A 25 10.85 -1.84 15.68
N ASP A 26 10.71 -0.55 15.41
CA ASP A 26 9.54 0.23 15.84
C ASP A 26 8.29 -0.13 15.01
N LEU A 27 8.48 -0.41 13.72
CA LEU A 27 7.39 -0.84 12.85
C LEU A 27 6.85 -2.22 13.25
N ALA A 28 7.73 -3.13 13.67
CA ALA A 28 7.34 -4.49 14.00
C ALA A 28 6.54 -4.59 15.30
N GLY A 29 6.80 -3.70 16.28
CA GLY A 29 6.21 -3.79 17.61
C GLY A 29 4.70 -3.84 17.67
N PRO A 30 3.97 -2.90 17.04
CA PRO A 30 2.51 -2.85 17.10
C PRO A 30 1.78 -3.79 16.14
N VAL A 31 2.49 -4.47 15.25
CA VAL A 31 1.88 -5.35 14.25
C VAL A 31 1.80 -6.76 14.82
N THR A 32 0.69 -7.45 14.58
CA THR A 32 0.38 -8.78 15.13
C THR A 32 1.07 -9.94 14.39
N VAL A 33 2.16 -9.66 13.69
CA VAL A 33 2.95 -10.65 12.96
C VAL A 33 4.39 -10.61 13.42
N SER A 34 5.18 -11.65 13.10
CA SER A 34 6.59 -11.74 13.50
C SER A 34 7.43 -10.63 12.85
N ARG A 35 8.55 -10.28 13.50
CA ARG A 35 9.52 -9.33 12.94
C ARG A 35 10.02 -9.80 11.58
N SER A 36 10.23 -11.09 11.41
CA SER A 36 10.64 -11.70 10.14
C SER A 36 9.60 -11.43 9.04
N ALA A 37 8.31 -11.59 9.34
CA ALA A 37 7.24 -11.31 8.39
C ALA A 37 7.17 -9.82 8.04
N VAL A 38 7.34 -8.94 9.03
CA VAL A 38 7.40 -7.48 8.78
C VAL A 38 8.54 -7.15 7.83
N SER A 39 9.73 -7.72 8.06
CA SER A 39 10.89 -7.50 7.17
C SER A 39 10.62 -7.99 5.75
N GLN A 40 9.92 -9.11 5.58
CA GLN A 40 9.54 -9.61 4.26
C GLN A 40 8.55 -8.67 3.57
N HIS A 41 7.56 -8.17 4.28
CA HIS A 41 6.60 -7.21 3.74
C HIS A 41 7.29 -5.91 3.31
N LEU A 42 8.21 -5.40 4.13
CA LEU A 42 8.98 -4.19 3.81
C LEU A 42 9.85 -4.38 2.56
N ARG A 43 10.52 -5.54 2.44
CA ARG A 43 11.33 -5.85 1.25
C ARG A 43 10.48 -5.90 -0.02
N LEU A 44 9.30 -6.46 0.07
CA LEU A 44 8.40 -6.54 -1.07
C LEU A 44 7.90 -5.14 -1.48
N MET A 45 7.53 -4.31 -0.52
CA MET A 45 7.14 -2.92 -0.78
C MET A 45 8.29 -2.10 -1.37
N ARG A 46 9.52 -2.36 -0.90
CA ARG A 46 10.72 -1.73 -1.46
C ARG A 46 10.95 -2.14 -2.92
N SER A 47 10.70 -3.42 -3.25
CA SER A 47 10.90 -3.93 -4.61
C SER A 47 10.00 -3.24 -5.63
N VAL A 48 8.83 -2.78 -5.22
CA VAL A 48 7.90 -2.02 -6.09
C VAL A 48 8.05 -0.50 -5.92
N GLY A 49 8.95 -0.05 -5.06
CA GLY A 49 9.33 1.35 -4.95
C GLY A 49 8.43 2.24 -4.10
N VAL A 50 7.49 1.68 -3.33
CA VAL A 50 6.61 2.49 -2.46
C VAL A 50 7.28 2.89 -1.15
N VAL A 51 8.35 2.19 -0.77
CA VAL A 51 9.19 2.55 0.37
C VAL A 51 10.65 2.48 -0.02
N THR A 52 11.51 3.22 0.71
CA THR A 52 12.96 3.15 0.59
C THR A 52 13.56 2.81 1.93
N GLU A 53 14.72 2.16 1.90
CA GLU A 53 15.48 1.76 3.08
C GLU A 53 16.72 2.63 3.20
N ARG A 54 17.02 3.05 4.44
CA ARG A 54 18.27 3.70 4.81
C ARG A 54 18.88 2.94 5.98
N ARG A 55 20.17 2.68 5.92
CA ARG A 55 20.90 2.05 7.03
C ARG A 55 21.71 3.10 7.78
N ALA A 56 21.66 3.01 9.11
CA ALA A 56 22.48 3.84 9.98
C ALA A 56 22.98 2.95 11.14
N GLY A 57 24.27 2.61 11.12
CA GLY A 57 24.86 1.65 12.04
C GLY A 57 24.23 0.28 11.86
N ARG A 58 23.67 -0.27 12.93
CA ARG A 58 22.96 -1.57 12.93
C ARG A 58 21.46 -1.44 12.65
N GLU A 59 20.97 -0.21 12.53
CA GLU A 59 19.56 0.06 12.37
C GLU A 59 19.20 0.22 10.91
N ARG A 60 17.98 -0.23 10.55
CA ARG A 60 17.39 -0.02 9.24
C ARG A 60 16.16 0.85 9.40
N TYR A 61 16.07 1.88 8.57
CA TYR A 61 14.97 2.84 8.55
C TYR A 61 14.24 2.74 7.23
N TYR A 62 12.93 2.82 7.27
CA TYR A 62 12.09 2.85 6.09
C TYR A 62 11.29 4.14 6.05
N ARG A 63 11.06 4.65 4.84
CA ARG A 63 10.21 5.82 4.62
C ARG A 63 9.37 5.60 3.36
N LEU A 64 8.23 6.32 3.30
CA LEU A 64 7.38 6.29 2.11
C LEU A 64 8.01 7.06 0.96
N GLU A 65 7.84 6.53 -0.26
CA GLU A 65 8.09 7.26 -1.50
C GLU A 65 6.75 7.84 -1.98
N ARG A 66 6.52 9.11 -1.66
CA ARG A 66 5.22 9.76 -1.89
C ARG A 66 4.87 9.87 -3.38
N ASP A 67 5.87 10.08 -4.23
CA ASP A 67 5.65 10.16 -5.68
C ASP A 67 5.11 8.84 -6.22
N ARG A 68 5.64 7.74 -5.75
CA ARG A 68 5.18 6.41 -6.15
C ARG A 68 3.77 6.13 -5.65
N LEU A 69 3.45 6.57 -4.44
CA LEU A 69 2.10 6.47 -3.89
C LEU A 69 1.12 7.34 -4.67
N GLY A 70 1.55 8.50 -5.15
CA GLY A 70 0.74 9.36 -6.01
C GLY A 70 0.32 8.65 -7.31
N GLU A 71 1.23 7.87 -7.91
CA GLU A 71 0.91 7.06 -9.08
C GLU A 71 -0.17 6.01 -8.78
N VAL A 72 -0.07 5.36 -7.62
CA VAL A 72 -1.06 4.37 -7.17
C VAL A 72 -2.41 5.04 -6.92
N GLU A 73 -2.42 6.20 -6.27
CA GLU A 73 -3.62 6.97 -6.02
C GLU A 73 -4.32 7.35 -7.33
N ASN A 74 -3.58 7.84 -8.30
CA ASN A 74 -4.12 8.18 -9.62
C ASN A 74 -4.70 6.95 -10.32
N TRP A 75 -4.04 5.81 -10.22
CA TRP A 75 -4.52 4.57 -10.80
C TRP A 75 -5.82 4.10 -10.13
N LEU A 76 -5.91 4.21 -8.80
CA LEU A 76 -7.12 3.88 -8.06
C LEU A 76 -8.30 4.77 -8.45
N VAL A 77 -8.08 6.07 -8.64
CA VAL A 77 -9.11 7.00 -9.12
C VAL A 77 -9.62 6.59 -10.50
N ARG A 78 -8.73 6.21 -11.40
CA ARG A 78 -9.12 5.76 -12.75
C ARG A 78 -9.94 4.47 -12.70
N ILE A 79 -9.56 3.53 -11.85
CA ILE A 79 -10.30 2.27 -11.66
C ILE A 79 -11.69 2.54 -11.08
N ASP A 80 -11.76 3.41 -10.07
CA ASP A 80 -13.02 3.78 -9.45
C ASP A 80 -13.99 4.36 -10.49
N ARG A 81 -13.53 5.27 -11.33
CA ARG A 81 -14.33 5.84 -12.42
C ARG A 81 -14.76 4.79 -13.44
N PHE A 82 -13.88 3.85 -13.76
CA PHE A 82 -14.19 2.74 -14.66
C PHE A 82 -15.32 1.87 -14.09
N TRP A 83 -15.22 1.50 -12.81
CA TRP A 83 -16.24 0.69 -12.14
C TRP A 83 -17.58 1.44 -12.03
N GLU A 84 -17.54 2.72 -11.70
CA GLU A 84 -18.73 3.55 -11.66
C GLU A 84 -19.48 3.52 -12.99
N ARG A 85 -18.78 3.72 -14.09
CA ARG A 85 -19.39 3.67 -15.42
C ARG A 85 -19.90 2.29 -15.79
N SER A 86 -19.16 1.26 -15.42
CA SER A 86 -19.54 -0.14 -15.68
C SER A 86 -20.80 -0.53 -14.91
N LEU A 87 -20.86 -0.16 -13.63
CA LEU A 87 -22.03 -0.42 -12.79
C LEU A 87 -23.24 0.36 -13.26
N ARG A 88 -23.06 1.60 -13.71
CA ARG A 88 -24.13 2.42 -14.27
C ARG A 88 -24.70 1.77 -15.53
N ARG A 89 -23.86 1.31 -16.43
CA ARG A 89 -24.32 0.59 -17.65
C ARG A 89 -25.06 -0.69 -17.30
N LEU A 90 -24.60 -1.43 -16.31
CA LEU A 90 -25.29 -2.63 -15.86
C LEU A 90 -26.65 -2.29 -15.27
N GLY A 91 -26.74 -1.24 -14.44
CA GLY A 91 -28.00 -0.75 -13.89
C GLY A 91 -29.00 -0.36 -14.96
N GLU A 92 -28.55 0.41 -15.96
CA GLU A 92 -29.37 0.80 -17.10
C GLU A 92 -29.89 -0.41 -17.89
N HIS A 93 -29.02 -1.40 -18.09
CA HIS A 93 -29.38 -2.65 -18.77
C HIS A 93 -30.43 -3.44 -17.99
N LEU A 94 -30.26 -3.56 -16.68
CA LEU A 94 -31.20 -4.26 -15.82
C LEU A 94 -32.55 -3.53 -15.75
N ASP A 95 -32.54 -2.20 -15.72
CA ASP A 95 -33.75 -1.39 -15.72
C ASP A 95 -34.51 -1.49 -17.05
N ALA A 96 -33.78 -1.64 -18.15
CA ALA A 96 -34.38 -1.80 -19.49
C ALA A 96 -34.96 -3.20 -19.74
N HIS A 97 -34.57 -4.19 -18.91
CA HIS A 97 -34.97 -5.59 -19.05
C HIS A 97 -35.52 -6.10 -17.70
N PRO A 98 -36.68 -5.62 -17.29
CA PRO A 98 -37.27 -6.02 -16.00
C PRO A 98 -37.70 -7.49 -15.96
#